data_8e4803021c05171afe3404b43ebd8583
#
_entry.id   8e4803021c05171afe3404b43ebd8583
#
_cell.length_a   1.000
_cell.length_b   1.000
_cell.length_c   1.000
_cell.angle_alpha   90.00
_cell.angle_beta   90.00
_cell.angle_gamma   90.00
#
_symmetry.space_group_name_H-M   'P 1'
#
loop_
_entity.id
_entity.type
_entity.pdbx_description
1 polymer ?
#
loop_
_entity_poly.entity_id
_entity_poly.type
_entity_poly.pdbx_seq_one_letter_code
_entity_poly.pdbx_strand_id
1 'polypeptide(L)'
;GDEDRLRATINTGQAQPYLPRSASSEMEVTLQGLKDKAQGIDTPKGVAPSWARYLTVSVDVQGTRFPVGVTAWGEGGRHQIIDRFDLITPPDGAPGGQDRALRPFEVAEDWAVLEPLSSRVWPIEGSNWGLKAVSIAIDMHGGGSTTDHAYRFYRGRRKAGEAKRWYLTRGNGGLKHTDRVWLRAPERASGKRRVASDIKILNMATDRLKDACAASLRLVDIGQNICVIPAWMEVPELTEFTAEIRTPTGWQKRQGMVRNESLDHLVQARAQHIILGGERIDWAAPTRSWAIISQDNEFAVRLIEESAKAEPAEDEKPMRPKPRASEQAAVRAPGRGGWIQRREKWL
;
A
#
# COMPACT_ATOMS: atom_id res chain seq x y z
N GLY A 1 20.94 12.15 -12.88
CA GLY A 1 21.13 13.33 -13.73
C GLY A 1 19.79 13.83 -14.26
N ASP A 2 19.70 15.08 -14.54
CA ASP A 2 18.48 15.70 -15.05
C ASP A 2 18.36 15.40 -16.56
N GLU A 3 17.40 14.58 -16.94
CA GLU A 3 17.14 14.15 -18.32
C GLU A 3 16.88 15.36 -19.25
N ASP A 4 16.26 16.43 -18.73
CA ASP A 4 16.00 17.64 -19.50
C ASP A 4 17.28 18.42 -19.79
N ARG A 5 18.24 18.46 -18.85
CA ARG A 5 19.56 19.05 -19.11
C ARG A 5 20.32 18.24 -20.14
N LEU A 6 20.28 16.91 -20.05
CA LEU A 6 20.93 16.04 -21.01
C LEU A 6 20.31 16.22 -22.41
N ARG A 7 18.99 16.31 -22.49
CA ARG A 7 18.25 16.59 -23.73
C ARG A 7 18.62 17.93 -24.33
N ALA A 8 18.65 18.99 -23.50
CA ALA A 8 19.08 20.31 -23.96
C ALA A 8 20.53 20.28 -24.51
N THR A 9 21.44 19.65 -23.79
CA THR A 9 22.84 19.52 -24.19
C THR A 9 23.01 18.78 -25.51
N ILE A 10 22.31 17.65 -25.71
CA ILE A 10 22.43 16.87 -26.95
C ILE A 10 21.77 17.57 -28.13
N ASN A 11 20.56 18.12 -27.94
CA ASN A 11 19.82 18.77 -29.03
C ASN A 11 20.50 20.07 -29.47
N THR A 12 21.02 20.87 -28.55
CA THR A 12 21.63 22.20 -28.89
C THR A 12 23.13 22.16 -29.04
N GLY A 13 23.83 21.35 -28.23
CA GLY A 13 25.30 21.27 -28.27
C GLY A 13 25.83 20.29 -29.31
N GLN A 14 25.11 19.24 -29.64
CA GLN A 14 25.55 18.20 -30.59
C GLN A 14 24.72 18.17 -31.87
N ALA A 15 23.66 18.99 -31.96
CA ALA A 15 22.73 19.03 -33.10
C ALA A 15 22.16 17.67 -33.51
N GLN A 16 21.99 16.75 -32.50
CA GLN A 16 21.45 15.42 -32.69
C GLN A 16 20.08 15.32 -32.00
N PRO A 17 19.13 14.61 -32.60
CA PRO A 17 17.87 14.35 -31.91
C PRO A 17 18.14 13.49 -30.66
N TYR A 18 17.84 14.05 -29.49
CA TYR A 18 17.93 13.33 -28.26
C TYR A 18 16.83 12.25 -28.19
N LEU A 19 17.26 11.00 -28.13
CA LEU A 19 16.37 9.87 -27.79
C LEU A 19 16.46 9.68 -26.28
N PRO A 20 15.34 9.82 -25.55
CA PRO A 20 15.32 9.52 -24.12
C PRO A 20 15.86 8.10 -23.90
N ARG A 21 16.70 7.94 -22.88
CA ARG A 21 17.24 6.60 -22.53
C ARG A 21 16.15 5.55 -22.33
N SER A 22 14.97 5.99 -21.84
CA SER A 22 13.78 5.14 -21.69
C SER A 22 13.08 4.77 -23.01
N ALA A 23 13.42 5.40 -24.14
CA ALA A 23 12.82 5.11 -25.43
C ALA A 23 13.58 4.08 -26.27
N SER A 24 14.77 3.62 -25.81
CA SER A 24 15.48 2.51 -26.45
C SER A 24 14.93 1.18 -25.95
N SER A 25 14.74 0.22 -26.84
CA SER A 25 14.26 -1.14 -26.48
C SER A 25 15.14 -1.85 -25.45
N GLU A 26 16.43 -1.50 -25.41
CA GLU A 26 17.40 -2.01 -24.42
C GLU A 26 17.20 -1.46 -23.00
N MET A 27 16.39 -0.41 -22.86
CA MET A 27 16.14 0.27 -21.57
C MET A 27 14.71 0.08 -21.07
N GLU A 28 13.96 -0.82 -21.68
CA GLU A 28 12.60 -1.13 -21.28
C GLU A 28 12.56 -2.03 -20.03
N VAL A 29 11.59 -1.82 -19.15
CA VAL A 29 11.28 -2.75 -18.05
C VAL A 29 10.59 -3.96 -18.66
N THR A 30 11.20 -5.14 -18.53
CA THR A 30 10.65 -6.39 -19.04
C THR A 30 10.19 -7.30 -17.92
N LEU A 31 9.16 -8.10 -18.18
CA LEU A 31 8.67 -9.08 -17.21
C LEU A 31 9.77 -10.08 -16.80
N GLN A 32 10.59 -10.53 -17.77
CA GLN A 32 11.68 -11.45 -17.47
C GLN A 32 12.73 -10.80 -16.56
N GLY A 33 13.14 -9.57 -16.86
CA GLY A 33 14.08 -8.82 -16.00
C GLY A 33 13.56 -8.62 -14.58
N LEU A 34 12.23 -8.42 -14.40
CA LEU A 34 11.62 -8.33 -13.07
C LEU A 34 11.62 -9.68 -12.34
N LYS A 35 11.37 -10.78 -13.04
CA LYS A 35 11.45 -12.14 -12.48
C LYS A 35 12.88 -12.48 -12.05
N ASP A 36 13.85 -12.19 -12.90
CA ASP A 36 15.26 -12.42 -12.59
C ASP A 36 15.70 -11.60 -11.37
N LYS A 37 15.23 -10.37 -11.29
CA LYS A 37 15.50 -9.47 -10.16
C LYS A 37 14.88 -9.94 -8.84
N ALA A 38 13.73 -10.61 -8.90
CA ALA A 38 13.03 -11.14 -7.72
C ALA A 38 13.71 -12.39 -7.15
N GLN A 39 14.56 -13.08 -7.92
CA GLN A 39 15.24 -14.29 -7.46
C GLN A 39 16.15 -13.98 -6.27
N GLY A 40 16.03 -14.79 -5.21
CA GLY A 40 16.85 -14.66 -4.00
C GLY A 40 16.44 -13.51 -3.06
N ILE A 41 15.32 -12.85 -3.30
CA ILE A 41 14.76 -11.84 -2.40
C ILE A 41 13.61 -12.46 -1.61
N ASP A 42 13.95 -13.19 -0.55
CA ASP A 42 13.01 -14.02 0.21
C ASP A 42 12.29 -13.30 1.35
N THR A 43 12.40 -11.96 1.44
CA THR A 43 11.64 -11.19 2.44
C THR A 43 10.14 -11.51 2.32
N PRO A 44 9.49 -12.01 3.38
CA PRO A 44 8.08 -12.40 3.33
C PRO A 44 7.16 -11.22 3.03
N LYS A 45 6.01 -11.50 2.42
CA LYS A 45 4.95 -10.51 2.24
C LYS A 45 4.50 -9.93 3.58
N GLY A 46 4.39 -8.62 3.65
CA GLY A 46 4.01 -7.92 4.88
C GLY A 46 5.15 -7.71 5.87
N VAL A 47 6.38 -8.03 5.50
CA VAL A 47 7.58 -7.84 6.33
C VAL A 47 8.50 -6.80 5.66
N ALA A 48 8.93 -5.80 6.42
CA ALA A 48 9.92 -4.84 5.95
C ALA A 48 11.34 -5.44 6.05
N PRO A 49 12.21 -5.25 5.04
CA PRO A 49 13.57 -5.76 5.11
C PRO A 49 14.37 -5.08 6.24
N SER A 50 15.40 -5.73 6.74
CA SER A 50 16.23 -5.26 7.88
C SER A 50 16.85 -3.87 7.65
N TRP A 51 17.09 -3.49 6.40
CA TRP A 51 17.61 -2.16 6.04
C TRP A 51 16.54 -1.06 5.93
N ALA A 52 15.24 -1.39 6.05
CA ALA A 52 14.16 -0.40 6.00
C ALA A 52 14.28 0.63 7.12
N ARG A 53 13.97 1.88 6.81
CA ARG A 53 13.94 3.00 7.74
C ARG A 53 12.56 3.57 7.93
N TYR A 54 11.74 3.59 6.89
CA TYR A 54 10.36 4.05 6.94
C TYR A 54 9.53 3.46 5.82
N LEU A 55 8.21 3.56 5.98
CA LEU A 55 7.23 3.05 5.03
C LEU A 55 6.37 4.16 4.44
N THR A 56 5.97 3.97 3.19
CA THR A 56 4.90 4.73 2.53
C THR A 56 3.82 3.77 2.06
N VAL A 57 2.56 4.22 2.15
CA VAL A 57 1.40 3.47 1.65
C VAL A 57 0.79 4.23 0.48
N SER A 58 0.52 3.53 -0.59
CA SER A 58 -0.13 4.04 -1.80
C SER A 58 -1.48 3.36 -1.96
N VAL A 59 -2.53 4.13 -2.19
CA VAL A 59 -3.90 3.64 -2.35
C VAL A 59 -4.42 4.12 -3.70
N ASP A 60 -4.88 3.20 -4.52
CA ASP A 60 -5.68 3.48 -5.70
C ASP A 60 -7.17 3.34 -5.37
N VAL A 61 -8.04 3.99 -6.14
CA VAL A 61 -9.49 3.98 -5.92
C VAL A 61 -10.18 3.37 -7.13
N GLN A 62 -10.69 2.16 -6.95
CA GLN A 62 -11.43 1.44 -7.98
C GLN A 62 -12.94 1.39 -7.64
N GLY A 63 -13.77 0.99 -8.61
CA GLY A 63 -15.24 0.97 -8.42
C GLY A 63 -15.72 0.08 -7.26
N THR A 64 -14.98 -1.00 -6.95
CA THR A 64 -15.39 -2.02 -5.98
C THR A 64 -14.32 -2.35 -4.92
N ARG A 65 -13.20 -1.63 -4.90
CA ARG A 65 -12.07 -1.91 -3.99
C ARG A 65 -11.14 -0.73 -3.89
N PHE A 66 -10.27 -0.78 -2.87
CA PHE A 66 -9.08 0.06 -2.76
C PHE A 66 -7.84 -0.84 -2.85
N PRO A 67 -7.16 -0.90 -4.00
CA PRO A 67 -5.83 -1.50 -4.10
C PRO A 67 -4.83 -0.73 -3.24
N VAL A 68 -4.05 -1.46 -2.45
CA VAL A 68 -3.07 -0.88 -1.52
C VAL A 68 -1.68 -1.46 -1.81
N GLY A 69 -0.70 -0.60 -1.98
CA GLY A 69 0.71 -0.95 -2.08
C GLY A 69 1.52 -0.34 -0.94
N VAL A 70 2.42 -1.10 -0.35
CA VAL A 70 3.31 -0.64 0.74
C VAL A 70 4.74 -0.74 0.30
N THR A 71 5.46 0.39 0.42
CA THR A 71 6.87 0.47 0.01
C THR A 71 7.73 0.83 1.21
N ALA A 72 8.74 0.01 1.47
CA ALA A 72 9.81 0.29 2.43
C ALA A 72 10.93 1.09 1.76
N TRP A 73 11.46 2.06 2.49
CA TRP A 73 12.53 2.96 2.07
C TRP A 73 13.72 2.87 2.99
N GLY A 74 14.91 2.94 2.42
CA GLY A 74 16.19 2.95 3.13
C GLY A 74 17.18 3.95 2.54
N GLU A 75 18.42 3.80 2.93
CA GLU A 75 19.51 4.68 2.53
C GLU A 75 19.68 4.78 1.02
N GLY A 76 20.04 5.98 0.54
CA GLY A 76 20.24 6.25 -0.88
C GLY A 76 19.00 6.13 -1.75
N GLY A 77 17.79 6.10 -1.15
CA GLY A 77 16.54 5.90 -1.89
C GLY A 77 16.32 4.45 -2.33
N ARG A 78 17.08 3.48 -1.77
CA ARG A 78 16.78 2.05 -1.90
C ARG A 78 15.36 1.80 -1.41
N HIS A 79 14.57 1.05 -2.16
CA HIS A 79 13.19 0.77 -1.79
C HIS A 79 12.75 -0.63 -2.23
N GLN A 80 11.77 -1.16 -1.51
CA GLN A 80 11.19 -2.49 -1.75
C GLN A 80 9.69 -2.46 -1.55
N ILE A 81 8.96 -3.10 -2.45
CA ILE A 81 7.54 -3.37 -2.24
C ILE A 81 7.44 -4.49 -1.21
N ILE A 82 6.82 -4.21 -0.06
CA ILE A 82 6.75 -5.18 1.04
C ILE A 82 5.37 -5.78 1.23
N ASP A 83 4.33 -5.12 0.74
CA ASP A 83 2.96 -5.62 0.86
C ASP A 83 2.11 -5.10 -0.29
N ARG A 84 1.14 -5.90 -0.71
CA ARG A 84 0.11 -5.54 -1.67
C ARG A 84 -1.16 -6.31 -1.37
N PHE A 85 -2.27 -5.61 -1.24
CA PHE A 85 -3.57 -6.19 -0.94
C PHE A 85 -4.69 -5.28 -1.39
N ASP A 86 -5.88 -5.85 -1.52
CA ASP A 86 -7.10 -5.11 -1.82
C ASP A 86 -7.97 -5.01 -0.57
N LEU A 87 -8.49 -3.83 -0.28
CA LEU A 87 -9.59 -3.64 0.66
C LEU A 87 -10.88 -3.78 -0.15
N ILE A 88 -11.70 -4.76 0.18
CA ILE A 88 -12.88 -5.15 -0.61
C ILE A 88 -14.17 -5.19 0.20
N THR A 89 -14.06 -5.26 1.53
CA THR A 89 -15.21 -5.39 2.45
C THR A 89 -15.57 -4.04 3.03
N PRO A 90 -16.85 -3.63 2.97
CA PRO A 90 -17.31 -2.40 3.61
C PRO A 90 -17.07 -2.39 5.13
N PRO A 91 -16.87 -1.20 5.74
CA PRO A 91 -16.71 -1.11 7.18
C PRO A 91 -18.00 -1.45 7.91
N ASP A 92 -17.90 -1.78 9.20
CA ASP A 92 -19.05 -1.98 10.07
C ASP A 92 -19.97 -0.75 10.03
N GLY A 93 -21.28 -0.98 9.91
CA GLY A 93 -22.27 0.09 9.84
C GLY A 93 -22.35 0.84 8.51
N ALA A 94 -21.64 0.40 7.48
CA ALA A 94 -21.76 0.97 6.15
C ALA A 94 -23.18 0.79 5.57
N PRO A 95 -23.70 1.75 4.80
CA PRO A 95 -24.98 1.62 4.11
C PRO A 95 -25.03 0.35 3.25
N GLY A 96 -26.04 -0.50 3.46
CA GLY A 96 -26.22 -1.76 2.74
C GLY A 96 -25.43 -2.94 3.30
N GLY A 97 -24.81 -2.81 4.50
CA GLY A 97 -24.14 -3.89 5.21
C GLY A 97 -22.79 -4.29 4.61
N GLN A 98 -22.23 -5.38 5.15
CA GLN A 98 -20.92 -5.91 4.73
C GLN A 98 -21.00 -6.97 3.62
N ASP A 99 -22.19 -7.50 3.31
CA ASP A 99 -22.39 -8.56 2.32
C ASP A 99 -22.29 -8.07 0.86
N ARG A 100 -21.93 -6.81 0.66
CA ARG A 100 -21.72 -6.22 -0.65
C ARG A 100 -20.24 -5.87 -0.90
N ALA A 101 -19.87 -5.71 -2.14
CA ALA A 101 -18.60 -5.09 -2.48
C ALA A 101 -18.57 -3.61 -2.06
N LEU A 102 -17.37 -3.07 -1.82
CA LEU A 102 -17.15 -1.64 -1.68
C LEU A 102 -17.67 -0.87 -2.89
N ARG A 103 -18.14 0.35 -2.67
CA ARG A 103 -18.55 1.31 -3.70
C ARG A 103 -17.90 2.67 -3.48
N PRO A 104 -16.58 2.79 -3.63
CA PRO A 104 -15.84 4.02 -3.33
C PRO A 104 -16.31 5.25 -4.11
N PHE A 105 -16.86 5.04 -5.32
CA PHE A 105 -17.39 6.11 -6.16
C PHE A 105 -18.73 6.64 -5.72
N GLU A 106 -19.50 5.85 -4.95
CA GLU A 106 -20.90 6.13 -4.61
C GLU A 106 -21.11 6.33 -3.11
N VAL A 107 -20.37 5.61 -2.26
CA VAL A 107 -20.59 5.54 -0.81
C VAL A 107 -19.39 6.11 -0.06
N ALA A 108 -19.59 7.29 0.54
CA ALA A 108 -18.51 7.96 1.27
C ALA A 108 -18.09 7.22 2.54
N GLU A 109 -19.00 6.50 3.17
CA GLU A 109 -18.77 5.68 4.37
C GLU A 109 -17.82 4.52 4.11
N ASP A 110 -17.77 4.01 2.88
CA ASP A 110 -16.87 2.93 2.48
C ASP A 110 -15.39 3.32 2.59
N TRP A 111 -15.09 4.63 2.57
CA TRP A 111 -13.72 5.13 2.74
C TRP A 111 -13.16 4.91 4.14
N ALA A 112 -14.00 4.62 5.14
CA ALA A 112 -13.53 4.34 6.49
C ALA A 112 -12.66 3.08 6.59
N VAL A 113 -12.74 2.15 5.62
CA VAL A 113 -11.83 0.99 5.55
C VAL A 113 -10.35 1.37 5.42
N LEU A 114 -10.06 2.60 5.01
CA LEU A 114 -8.70 3.12 4.90
C LEU A 114 -8.11 3.55 6.25
N GLU A 115 -8.94 3.86 7.26
CA GLU A 115 -8.49 4.40 8.55
C GLU A 115 -7.46 3.53 9.26
N PRO A 116 -7.62 2.19 9.31
CA PRO A 116 -6.65 1.30 9.96
C PRO A 116 -5.25 1.34 9.35
N LEU A 117 -5.08 1.81 8.11
CA LEU A 117 -3.76 1.90 7.45
C LEU A 117 -2.79 2.80 8.24
N SER A 118 -3.29 3.80 8.97
CA SER A 118 -2.46 4.70 9.77
C SER A 118 -1.90 4.04 11.03
N SER A 119 -2.57 3.03 11.57
CA SER A 119 -2.16 2.32 12.79
C SER A 119 -1.51 0.97 12.49
N ARG A 120 -1.67 0.44 11.29
CA ARG A 120 -1.10 -0.85 10.90
C ARG A 120 0.42 -0.85 11.04
N VAL A 121 0.94 -1.93 11.62
CA VAL A 121 2.37 -2.15 11.86
C VAL A 121 2.85 -3.28 10.96
N TRP A 122 3.96 -3.06 10.26
CA TRP A 122 4.68 -4.06 9.49
C TRP A 122 5.98 -4.41 10.21
N PRO A 123 6.21 -5.69 10.58
CA PRO A 123 7.43 -6.10 11.27
C PRO A 123 8.65 -5.88 10.40
N ILE A 124 9.81 -5.64 11.02
CA ILE A 124 11.12 -5.58 10.38
C ILE A 124 11.78 -6.95 10.52
N GLU A 125 12.26 -7.50 9.41
CA GLU A 125 12.95 -8.77 9.34
C GLU A 125 14.14 -8.84 10.31
N GLY A 126 14.21 -9.92 11.10
CA GLY A 126 15.30 -10.13 12.07
C GLY A 126 15.34 -9.14 13.22
N SER A 127 14.24 -8.43 13.49
CA SER A 127 14.18 -7.37 14.52
C SER A 127 12.93 -7.52 15.38
N ASN A 128 12.99 -7.01 16.61
CA ASN A 128 11.82 -6.84 17.48
C ASN A 128 11.11 -5.48 17.27
N TRP A 129 11.33 -4.84 16.14
CA TRP A 129 10.67 -3.61 15.75
C TRP A 129 9.73 -3.84 14.57
N GLY A 130 8.69 -3.03 14.52
CA GLY A 130 7.82 -2.88 13.37
C GLY A 130 7.67 -1.41 13.01
N LEU A 131 7.23 -1.13 11.81
CA LEU A 131 7.04 0.21 11.28
C LEU A 131 5.58 0.47 10.93
N LYS A 132 5.09 1.65 11.29
CA LYS A 132 3.89 2.26 10.71
C LYS A 132 4.28 3.10 9.50
N ALA A 133 3.34 3.30 8.60
CA ALA A 133 3.56 4.22 7.47
C ALA A 133 3.75 5.66 7.95
N VAL A 134 4.80 6.32 7.46
CA VAL A 134 5.04 7.76 7.69
C VAL A 134 4.07 8.60 6.87
N SER A 135 3.71 8.13 5.68
CA SER A 135 2.70 8.77 4.86
C SER A 135 1.86 7.76 4.09
N ILE A 136 0.62 8.18 3.80
CA ILE A 136 -0.38 7.42 3.06
C ILE A 136 -0.92 8.33 1.96
N ALA A 137 -0.79 7.92 0.71
CA ALA A 137 -1.27 8.65 -0.44
C ALA A 137 -2.48 7.93 -1.06
N ILE A 138 -3.50 8.69 -1.43
CA ILE A 138 -4.71 8.17 -2.06
C ILE A 138 -4.91 8.89 -3.39
N ASP A 139 -5.05 8.15 -4.48
CA ASP A 139 -5.47 8.75 -5.74
C ASP A 139 -6.91 9.25 -5.60
N MET A 140 -7.10 10.53 -5.83
CA MET A 140 -8.40 11.17 -5.74
C MET A 140 -9.16 11.19 -7.07
N HIS A 141 -8.60 10.66 -8.13
CA HIS A 141 -9.25 10.54 -9.43
C HIS A 141 -10.01 9.22 -9.52
N GLY A 142 -11.20 9.28 -10.08
CA GLY A 142 -12.07 8.13 -10.26
C GLY A 142 -13.42 8.54 -10.81
N GLY A 143 -14.30 7.58 -10.98
CA GLY A 143 -15.69 7.80 -11.37
C GLY A 143 -16.54 8.40 -10.25
N GLY A 144 -17.73 8.87 -10.61
CA GLY A 144 -18.75 9.30 -9.67
C GLY A 144 -18.33 10.43 -8.74
N SER A 145 -18.55 10.25 -7.44
CA SER A 145 -18.28 11.23 -6.39
C SER A 145 -16.92 11.05 -5.71
N THR A 146 -15.98 10.33 -6.30
CA THR A 146 -14.66 9.98 -5.72
C THR A 146 -13.96 11.19 -5.11
N THR A 147 -13.86 12.29 -5.84
CA THR A 147 -13.18 13.50 -5.37
C THR A 147 -13.84 14.10 -4.12
N ASP A 148 -15.17 14.15 -4.06
CA ASP A 148 -15.90 14.68 -2.91
C ASP A 148 -15.76 13.76 -1.69
N HIS A 149 -15.78 12.43 -1.90
CA HIS A 149 -15.54 11.42 -0.86
C HIS A 149 -14.11 11.50 -0.33
N ALA A 150 -13.11 11.63 -1.20
CA ALA A 150 -11.71 11.83 -0.83
C ALA A 150 -11.55 13.10 0.06
N TYR A 151 -12.19 14.20 -0.30
CA TYR A 151 -12.16 15.43 0.49
C TYR A 151 -12.83 15.25 1.86
N ARG A 152 -13.98 14.56 1.91
CA ARG A 152 -14.68 14.23 3.17
C ARG A 152 -13.79 13.39 4.06
N PHE A 153 -13.19 12.32 3.53
CA PHE A 153 -12.28 11.44 4.23
C PHE A 153 -11.07 12.20 4.77
N TYR A 154 -10.37 12.96 3.94
CA TYR A 154 -9.20 13.75 4.35
C TYR A 154 -9.53 14.73 5.48
N ARG A 155 -10.68 15.40 5.42
CA ARG A 155 -11.12 16.28 6.52
C ARG A 155 -11.37 15.53 7.82
N GLY A 156 -11.87 14.28 7.74
CA GLY A 156 -11.97 13.37 8.88
C GLY A 156 -10.59 13.09 9.49
N ARG A 157 -9.61 12.71 8.68
CA ARG A 157 -8.24 12.47 9.14
C ARG A 157 -7.58 13.71 9.72
N ARG A 158 -7.83 14.87 9.15
CA ARG A 158 -7.36 16.15 9.71
C ARG A 158 -7.95 16.44 11.08
N LYS A 159 -9.22 16.19 11.30
CA LYS A 159 -9.86 16.31 12.61
C LYS A 159 -9.27 15.34 13.63
N ALA A 160 -8.86 14.16 13.20
CA ALA A 160 -8.16 13.16 14.01
C ALA A 160 -6.67 13.50 14.27
N GLY A 161 -6.17 14.65 13.80
CA GLY A 161 -4.77 15.06 13.99
C GLY A 161 -3.78 14.46 12.98
N GLU A 162 -4.23 13.70 12.01
CA GLU A 162 -3.38 12.94 11.07
C GLU A 162 -3.10 13.66 9.75
N ALA A 163 -3.41 14.95 9.62
CA ALA A 163 -3.30 15.70 8.36
C ALA A 163 -1.92 15.65 7.69
N LYS A 164 -0.84 15.48 8.49
CA LYS A 164 0.52 15.42 7.97
C LYS A 164 0.89 14.07 7.34
N ARG A 165 0.08 13.05 7.58
CA ARG A 165 0.33 11.68 7.13
C ARG A 165 -0.45 11.32 5.86
N TRP A 166 -1.59 11.97 5.63
CA TRP A 166 -2.48 11.66 4.53
C TRP A 166 -2.33 12.66 3.39
N TYR A 167 -2.14 12.15 2.19
CA TYR A 167 -2.06 12.94 0.97
C TYR A 167 -3.13 12.48 -0.01
N LEU A 168 -3.88 13.43 -0.56
CA LEU A 168 -4.66 13.20 -1.76
C LEU A 168 -3.78 13.48 -2.96
N THR A 169 -3.65 12.54 -3.89
CA THR A 169 -2.76 12.65 -5.04
C THR A 169 -3.51 12.93 -6.32
N ARG A 170 -2.82 13.60 -7.25
CA ARG A 170 -3.29 13.86 -8.60
C ARG A 170 -2.16 13.69 -9.59
N GLY A 171 -2.36 12.78 -10.56
CA GLY A 171 -1.46 12.63 -11.69
C GLY A 171 -1.61 13.77 -12.70
N ASN A 172 -0.48 14.30 -13.17
CA ASN A 172 -0.41 15.28 -14.24
C ASN A 172 0.55 14.76 -15.31
N GLY A 173 0.00 14.32 -16.43
CA GLY A 173 0.76 13.80 -17.56
C GLY A 173 1.45 14.90 -18.36
N GLY A 174 2.37 14.49 -19.21
CA GLY A 174 3.16 15.35 -20.08
C GLY A 174 4.43 15.88 -19.41
N LEU A 175 5.32 16.41 -20.24
CA LEU A 175 6.67 16.83 -19.84
C LEU A 175 6.79 18.30 -19.44
N LYS A 176 5.69 19.05 -19.44
CA LYS A 176 5.67 20.50 -19.20
C LYS A 176 5.97 20.91 -17.76
N HIS A 177 5.81 20.00 -16.80
CA HIS A 177 6.00 20.31 -15.39
C HIS A 177 7.49 20.27 -15.02
N THR A 178 8.02 21.35 -14.45
CA THR A 178 9.41 21.44 -13.98
C THR A 178 9.60 20.68 -12.69
N ASP A 179 8.65 20.82 -11.76
CA ASP A 179 8.68 20.09 -10.50
C ASP A 179 8.14 18.67 -10.68
N ARG A 180 8.75 17.70 -10.01
CA ARG A 180 8.28 16.33 -10.02
C ARG A 180 7.04 16.14 -9.14
N VAL A 181 7.00 16.88 -8.03
CA VAL A 181 5.87 16.90 -7.08
C VAL A 181 5.67 18.29 -6.51
N TRP A 182 4.42 18.69 -6.28
CA TRP A 182 4.10 19.97 -5.64
C TRP A 182 2.75 19.91 -4.91
N LEU A 183 2.61 20.69 -3.84
CA LEU A 183 1.35 20.85 -3.13
C LEU A 183 0.58 22.06 -3.65
N ARG A 184 -0.65 21.87 -4.07
CA ARG A 184 -1.55 22.94 -4.53
C ARG A 184 -2.97 22.71 -4.07
N ALA A 185 -3.69 23.78 -3.75
CA ALA A 185 -5.12 23.71 -3.55
C ALA A 185 -5.83 23.27 -4.86
N PRO A 186 -7.01 22.61 -4.76
CA PRO A 186 -7.80 22.26 -5.92
C PRO A 186 -8.11 23.49 -6.79
N GLU A 187 -8.11 23.32 -8.10
CA GLU A 187 -8.52 24.36 -9.03
C GLU A 187 -10.04 24.59 -8.96
N ARG A 188 -10.47 25.82 -9.21
CA ARG A 188 -11.90 26.11 -9.33
C ARG A 188 -12.48 25.36 -10.51
N ALA A 189 -13.45 24.49 -10.26
CA ALA A 189 -14.31 24.03 -11.33
C ALA A 189 -15.18 25.21 -11.79
N SER A 190 -15.32 25.38 -13.11
CA SER A 190 -16.20 26.39 -13.69
C SER A 190 -17.59 26.32 -13.07
N GLY A 191 -18.11 27.47 -12.57
CA GLY A 191 -19.43 27.55 -11.95
C GLY A 191 -19.51 27.23 -10.45
N LYS A 192 -18.47 26.71 -9.79
CA LYS A 192 -18.50 26.48 -8.34
C LYS A 192 -18.03 27.70 -7.54
N ARG A 193 -18.83 28.09 -6.53
CA ARG A 193 -18.64 29.28 -5.72
C ARG A 193 -17.50 29.16 -4.69
N ARG A 194 -17.11 27.93 -4.28
CA ARG A 194 -16.06 27.67 -3.29
C ARG A 194 -15.07 26.63 -3.78
N VAL A 195 -13.81 26.91 -3.61
CA VAL A 195 -12.71 25.96 -3.75
C VAL A 195 -12.48 25.32 -2.38
N ALA A 196 -12.13 24.04 -2.33
CA ALA A 196 -11.64 23.39 -1.11
C ALA A 196 -10.22 23.89 -0.78
N SER A 197 -10.09 25.21 -0.47
CA SER A 197 -8.81 25.86 -0.18
C SER A 197 -8.12 25.31 1.08
N ASP A 198 -8.89 24.61 1.90
CA ASP A 198 -8.43 23.93 3.11
C ASP A 198 -7.71 22.60 2.82
N ILE A 199 -7.72 22.14 1.59
CA ILE A 199 -7.06 20.90 1.14
C ILE A 199 -5.90 21.24 0.22
N LYS A 200 -4.77 20.57 0.42
CA LYS A 200 -3.64 20.64 -0.50
C LYS A 200 -3.46 19.26 -1.14
N ILE A 201 -3.54 19.23 -2.46
CA ILE A 201 -3.35 18.03 -3.27
C ILE A 201 -1.88 17.89 -3.60
N LEU A 202 -1.33 16.68 -3.42
CA LEU A 202 -0.01 16.32 -3.89
C LEU A 202 -0.10 16.02 -5.39
N ASN A 203 0.27 17.00 -6.18
CA ASN A 203 0.35 16.87 -7.62
C ASN A 203 1.63 16.16 -8.02
N MET A 204 1.53 15.25 -8.99
CA MET A 204 2.60 14.40 -9.46
C MET A 204 2.82 14.62 -10.95
N ALA A 205 4.04 14.96 -11.39
CA ALA A 205 4.43 14.91 -12.79
C ALA A 205 4.64 13.44 -13.19
N THR A 206 3.56 12.76 -13.57
CA THR A 206 3.50 11.30 -13.73
C THR A 206 4.55 10.77 -14.68
N ASP A 207 4.75 11.39 -15.85
CA ASP A 207 5.75 10.93 -16.81
C ASP A 207 7.17 10.96 -16.25
N ARG A 208 7.54 12.02 -15.53
CA ARG A 208 8.85 12.14 -14.89
C ARG A 208 9.04 11.12 -13.76
N LEU A 209 8.01 10.88 -12.98
CA LEU A 209 8.06 9.89 -11.92
C LEU A 209 8.11 8.48 -12.47
N LYS A 210 7.37 8.18 -13.55
CA LYS A 210 7.45 6.90 -14.26
C LYS A 210 8.83 6.67 -14.87
N ASP A 211 9.48 7.69 -15.43
CA ASP A 211 10.87 7.62 -15.90
C ASP A 211 11.82 7.21 -14.74
N ALA A 212 11.67 7.83 -13.57
CA ALA A 212 12.47 7.49 -12.38
C ALA A 212 12.17 6.07 -11.84
N CYS A 213 10.90 5.66 -11.80
CA CYS A 213 10.49 4.32 -11.40
C CYS A 213 11.02 3.25 -12.36
N ALA A 214 10.89 3.47 -13.67
CA ALA A 214 11.43 2.55 -14.67
C ALA A 214 12.94 2.42 -14.56
N ALA A 215 13.66 3.52 -14.32
CA ALA A 215 15.08 3.47 -14.05
C ALA A 215 15.40 2.62 -12.81
N SER A 216 14.69 2.81 -11.70
CA SER A 216 14.91 2.05 -10.46
C SER A 216 14.59 0.56 -10.59
N LEU A 217 13.58 0.21 -11.40
CA LEU A 217 13.21 -1.18 -11.69
C LEU A 217 14.28 -1.91 -12.52
N ARG A 218 15.04 -1.20 -13.35
CA ARG A 218 16.12 -1.79 -14.18
C ARG A 218 17.45 -1.95 -13.44
N LEU A 219 17.69 -1.20 -12.35
CA LEU A 219 18.94 -1.32 -11.58
C LEU A 219 19.04 -2.72 -10.98
N VAL A 220 20.15 -3.40 -11.22
CA VAL A 220 20.43 -4.75 -10.71
C VAL A 220 21.33 -4.70 -9.49
N ASP A 221 22.35 -3.86 -9.52
CA ASP A 221 23.33 -3.75 -8.44
C ASP A 221 22.77 -2.97 -7.25
N ILE A 222 23.18 -3.37 -6.04
CA ILE A 222 22.86 -2.68 -4.81
C ILE A 222 23.50 -1.29 -4.86
N GLY A 223 22.64 -0.28 -5.03
CA GLY A 223 23.05 1.10 -5.18
C GLY A 223 21.94 2.09 -4.84
N GLN A 224 22.20 3.36 -5.14
CA GLN A 224 21.19 4.39 -4.92
C GLN A 224 19.97 4.18 -5.82
N ASN A 225 18.79 4.45 -5.26
CA ASN A 225 17.51 4.40 -5.95
C ASN A 225 17.09 3.03 -6.53
N ILE A 226 17.71 1.94 -6.10
CA ILE A 226 17.28 0.61 -6.55
C ILE A 226 15.88 0.26 -6.01
N CYS A 227 15.02 -0.25 -6.88
CA CYS A 227 13.77 -0.88 -6.49
C CYS A 227 14.01 -2.39 -6.34
N VAL A 228 13.90 -2.92 -5.14
CA VAL A 228 14.00 -4.36 -4.86
C VAL A 228 12.62 -4.99 -5.09
N ILE A 229 12.58 -6.06 -5.88
CA ILE A 229 11.36 -6.82 -6.16
C ILE A 229 11.41 -8.11 -5.33
N PRO A 230 10.47 -8.34 -4.41
CA PRO A 230 10.46 -9.56 -3.60
C PRO A 230 9.91 -10.76 -4.38
N ALA A 231 10.40 -11.97 -4.04
CA ALA A 231 10.04 -13.21 -4.71
C ALA A 231 8.56 -13.60 -4.61
N TRP A 232 7.84 -13.10 -3.60
CA TRP A 232 6.41 -13.37 -3.43
C TRP A 232 5.51 -12.65 -4.44
N MET A 233 6.02 -11.64 -5.17
CA MET A 233 5.22 -10.97 -6.19
C MET A 233 4.91 -11.91 -7.34
N GLU A 234 3.63 -12.07 -7.62
CA GLU A 234 3.14 -12.96 -8.67
C GLU A 234 3.26 -12.33 -10.06
N VAL A 235 3.20 -13.18 -11.09
CA VAL A 235 3.31 -12.76 -12.50
C VAL A 235 2.31 -11.66 -12.88
N PRO A 236 1.02 -11.71 -12.48
CA PRO A 236 0.08 -10.63 -12.77
C PRO A 236 0.54 -9.28 -12.22
N GLU A 237 1.03 -9.24 -10.97
CA GLU A 237 1.51 -8.02 -10.31
C GLU A 237 2.78 -7.48 -10.98
N LEU A 238 3.71 -8.37 -11.36
CA LEU A 238 4.92 -7.99 -12.12
C LEU A 238 4.58 -7.46 -13.52
N THR A 239 3.57 -8.04 -14.17
CA THR A 239 3.13 -7.60 -15.51
C THR A 239 2.60 -6.17 -15.48
N GLU A 240 1.98 -5.72 -14.39
CA GLU A 240 1.47 -4.36 -14.25
C GLU A 240 2.58 -3.29 -14.29
N PHE A 241 3.83 -3.61 -13.92
CA PHE A 241 4.95 -2.69 -14.11
C PHE A 241 5.33 -2.48 -15.57
N THR A 242 4.96 -3.43 -16.43
CA THR A 242 5.22 -3.39 -17.87
C THR A 242 4.02 -2.96 -18.69
N ALA A 243 2.92 -2.59 -18.01
CA ALA A 243 1.65 -2.26 -18.67
C ALA A 243 1.69 -0.96 -19.47
N GLU A 244 2.70 -0.14 -19.27
CA GLU A 244 2.89 1.11 -20.00
C GLU A 244 4.24 1.15 -20.69
N ILE A 245 4.32 1.93 -21.75
CA ILE A 245 5.55 2.16 -22.53
C ILE A 245 5.84 3.64 -22.64
N ARG A 246 7.11 4.00 -22.57
CA ARG A 246 7.58 5.36 -22.80
C ARG A 246 7.58 5.68 -24.28
N THR A 247 6.86 6.71 -24.67
CA THR A 247 6.80 7.24 -26.05
C THR A 247 7.40 8.67 -26.09
N PRO A 248 7.69 9.24 -27.25
CA PRO A 248 8.14 10.62 -27.34
C PRO A 248 7.17 11.65 -26.73
N THR A 249 5.88 11.32 -26.65
CA THR A 249 4.84 12.21 -26.11
C THR A 249 4.51 11.96 -24.64
N GLY A 250 5.11 10.94 -24.02
CA GLY A 250 4.86 10.56 -22.62
C GLY A 250 4.64 9.06 -22.46
N TRP A 251 4.26 8.64 -21.26
CA TRP A 251 3.91 7.25 -20.97
C TRP A 251 2.52 6.91 -21.49
N GLN A 252 2.40 5.79 -22.16
CA GLN A 252 1.14 5.32 -22.74
C GLN A 252 0.90 3.86 -22.38
N LYS A 253 -0.35 3.53 -22.07
CA LYS A 253 -0.76 2.17 -21.80
C LYS A 253 -0.63 1.31 -23.05
N ARG A 254 -0.07 0.11 -22.90
CA ARG A 254 0.04 -0.87 -24.00
C ARG A 254 -1.34 -1.39 -24.37
N GLN A 255 -1.53 -1.68 -25.64
CA GLN A 255 -2.76 -2.29 -26.12
C GLN A 255 -2.99 -3.65 -25.42
N GLY A 256 -4.23 -3.90 -24.98
CA GLY A 256 -4.61 -5.13 -24.29
C GLY A 256 -4.29 -5.16 -22.79
N MET A 257 -3.52 -4.20 -22.27
CA MET A 257 -3.25 -4.12 -20.83
C MET A 257 -4.40 -3.39 -20.13
N VAL A 258 -4.97 -4.04 -19.10
CA VAL A 258 -6.08 -3.49 -18.33
C VAL A 258 -5.57 -2.84 -17.04
N ARG A 259 -4.66 -3.51 -16.33
CA ARG A 259 -4.15 -3.09 -15.02
C ARG A 259 -2.74 -2.55 -15.10
N ASN A 260 -2.45 -1.51 -14.32
CA ASN A 260 -1.14 -0.90 -14.13
C ASN A 260 -0.92 -0.46 -12.67
N GLU A 261 -1.72 -1.00 -11.75
CA GLU A 261 -1.78 -0.56 -10.34
C GLU A 261 -0.41 -0.66 -9.64
N SER A 262 0.40 -1.70 -9.94
CA SER A 262 1.75 -1.82 -9.37
C SER A 262 2.65 -0.65 -9.75
N LEU A 263 2.62 -0.20 -11.00
CA LEU A 263 3.38 0.96 -11.45
C LEU A 263 2.86 2.25 -10.82
N ASP A 264 1.55 2.43 -10.76
CA ASP A 264 0.93 3.63 -10.18
C ASP A 264 1.18 3.72 -8.67
N HIS A 265 1.15 2.60 -7.92
CA HIS A 265 1.56 2.55 -6.52
C HIS A 265 3.04 2.96 -6.34
N LEU A 266 3.93 2.50 -7.21
CA LEU A 266 5.34 2.86 -7.14
C LEU A 266 5.56 4.35 -7.44
N VAL A 267 4.80 4.91 -8.39
CA VAL A 267 4.81 6.35 -8.71
C VAL A 267 4.34 7.18 -7.51
N GLN A 268 3.24 6.78 -6.85
CA GLN A 268 2.76 7.44 -5.64
C GLN A 268 3.77 7.32 -4.50
N ALA A 269 4.36 6.15 -4.29
CA ALA A 269 5.39 5.93 -3.27
C ALA A 269 6.60 6.83 -3.53
N ARG A 270 7.05 6.95 -4.78
CA ARG A 270 8.13 7.86 -5.17
C ARG A 270 7.78 9.33 -4.91
N ALA A 271 6.56 9.73 -5.21
CA ALA A 271 6.08 11.08 -4.92
C ALA A 271 6.09 11.38 -3.42
N GLN A 272 5.67 10.43 -2.60
CA GLN A 272 5.72 10.51 -1.14
C GLN A 272 7.16 10.63 -0.64
N HIS A 273 8.08 9.81 -1.14
CA HIS A 273 9.51 9.88 -0.81
C HIS A 273 10.07 11.27 -1.07
N ILE A 274 9.76 11.87 -2.22
CA ILE A 274 10.23 13.21 -2.60
C ILE A 274 9.63 14.29 -1.69
N ILE A 275 8.32 14.28 -1.45
CA ILE A 275 7.66 15.34 -0.65
C ILE A 275 8.06 15.26 0.84
N LEU A 276 8.36 14.07 1.36
CA LEU A 276 8.93 13.87 2.68
C LEU A 276 10.38 14.36 2.78
N GLY A 277 11.02 14.63 1.66
CA GLY A 277 12.43 15.02 1.59
C GLY A 277 13.40 13.83 1.66
N GLY A 278 12.94 12.62 1.33
CA GLY A 278 13.71 11.38 1.40
C GLY A 278 15.01 11.42 0.58
N GLU A 279 14.98 12.10 -0.56
CA GLU A 279 16.18 12.30 -1.42
C GLU A 279 17.24 13.25 -0.82
N ARG A 280 16.89 13.97 0.25
CA ARG A 280 17.75 14.98 0.89
C ARG A 280 18.19 14.59 2.30
N ILE A 281 17.92 13.34 2.71
CA ILE A 281 18.35 12.83 4.01
C ILE A 281 19.86 12.64 3.96
N ASP A 282 20.55 13.27 4.89
CA ASP A 282 21.91 12.89 5.23
C ASP A 282 21.85 11.63 6.11
N TRP A 283 22.13 10.49 5.54
CA TRP A 283 22.05 9.21 6.23
C TRP A 283 23.19 8.98 7.23
N ALA A 284 24.26 9.75 7.17
CA ALA A 284 25.31 9.73 8.19
C ALA A 284 24.86 10.43 9.48
N ALA A 285 23.95 11.44 9.35
CA ALA A 285 23.41 12.18 10.48
C ALA A 285 21.91 12.52 10.23
N PRO A 286 21.00 11.55 10.26
CA PRO A 286 19.59 11.78 9.93
C PRO A 286 18.95 12.74 10.94
N THR A 287 18.40 13.84 10.47
CA THR A 287 17.68 14.82 11.28
C THR A 287 16.20 14.54 11.44
N ARG A 288 15.66 13.61 10.64
CA ARG A 288 14.26 13.21 10.69
C ARG A 288 14.08 12.05 11.65
N SER A 289 13.30 12.23 12.71
CA SER A 289 13.05 11.17 13.72
C SER A 289 12.52 9.88 13.08
N TRP A 290 11.66 10.00 12.07
CA TRP A 290 11.10 8.84 11.37
C TRP A 290 12.11 8.08 10.49
N ALA A 291 13.29 8.61 10.24
CA ALA A 291 14.35 7.93 9.49
C ALA A 291 15.28 7.07 10.37
N ILE A 292 15.07 7.10 11.69
CA ILE A 292 15.88 6.37 12.68
C ILE A 292 14.98 5.36 13.40
N ILE A 293 15.37 4.10 13.45
CA ILE A 293 14.64 3.08 14.21
C ILE A 293 15.04 3.21 15.68
N SER A 294 14.19 3.88 16.44
CA SER A 294 14.41 4.15 17.86
C SER A 294 13.08 4.37 18.60
N GLN A 295 13.11 4.48 19.91
CA GLN A 295 11.93 4.79 20.73
C GLN A 295 11.40 6.23 20.49
N ASP A 296 12.25 7.13 20.00
CA ASP A 296 11.86 8.51 19.68
C ASP A 296 11.15 8.62 18.32
N ASN A 297 11.12 7.54 17.54
CA ASN A 297 10.41 7.48 16.29
C ASN A 297 8.95 7.03 16.53
N GLU A 298 8.00 7.94 16.40
CA GLU A 298 6.56 7.66 16.57
C GLU A 298 6.00 6.60 15.60
N PHE A 299 6.71 6.31 14.51
CA PHE A 299 6.34 5.29 13.51
C PHE A 299 7.03 3.95 13.76
N ALA A 300 8.00 3.87 14.65
CA ALA A 300 8.62 2.62 15.05
C ALA A 300 7.92 2.08 16.30
N VAL A 301 7.54 0.80 16.26
CA VAL A 301 6.82 0.13 17.34
C VAL A 301 7.62 -1.08 17.77
N ARG A 302 7.84 -1.22 19.07
CA ARG A 302 8.44 -2.42 19.62
C ARG A 302 7.40 -3.54 19.61
N LEU A 303 7.72 -4.64 18.93
CA LEU A 303 6.88 -5.83 18.93
C LEU A 303 7.16 -6.58 20.23
N ILE A 304 6.11 -6.75 21.05
CA ILE A 304 6.21 -7.55 22.27
C ILE A 304 6.17 -9.02 21.80
N GLU A 305 7.19 -9.79 22.15
CA GLU A 305 7.11 -11.25 22.01
C GLU A 305 5.97 -11.74 22.91
N GLU A 306 4.90 -12.25 22.31
CA GLU A 306 3.82 -12.97 23.04
C GLU A 306 4.29 -14.31 23.66
N SER A 307 5.59 -14.51 23.84
CA SER A 307 6.20 -15.76 24.26
C SER A 307 6.58 -15.83 25.75
N ALA A 308 6.02 -14.99 26.61
CA ALA A 308 6.37 -15.03 28.06
C ALA A 308 5.17 -15.04 29.00
N LYS A 309 4.04 -15.71 28.62
CA LYS A 309 2.99 -16.08 29.60
C LYS A 309 2.34 -17.43 29.27
N ALA A 310 3.16 -18.46 29.11
CA ALA A 310 2.76 -19.79 29.53
C ALA A 310 3.59 -20.08 30.79
N GLU A 311 3.09 -19.65 31.95
CA GLU A 311 3.50 -20.26 33.21
C GLU A 311 3.20 -21.76 33.06
N PRO A 312 4.14 -22.66 33.37
CA PRO A 312 3.85 -24.08 33.39
C PRO A 312 2.74 -24.29 34.43
N ALA A 313 1.65 -24.88 33.99
CA ALA A 313 0.60 -25.35 34.88
C ALA A 313 1.29 -26.17 35.98
N GLU A 314 1.12 -25.75 37.26
CA GLU A 314 1.53 -26.52 38.42
C GLU A 314 0.98 -27.93 38.28
N ASP A 315 1.86 -28.92 38.41
CA ASP A 315 1.54 -30.34 38.46
C ASP A 315 0.38 -30.57 39.44
N GLU A 316 -0.81 -30.83 38.94
CA GLU A 316 -1.89 -31.41 39.71
C GLU A 316 -1.43 -32.78 40.23
N LYS A 317 -1.15 -32.86 41.51
CA LYS A 317 -0.89 -34.08 42.24
C LYS A 317 -2.04 -35.07 41.96
N PRO A 318 -1.77 -36.33 41.64
CA PRO A 318 -2.78 -37.31 41.35
C PRO A 318 -3.68 -37.51 42.56
N MET A 319 -4.97 -37.20 42.39
CA MET A 319 -6.02 -37.43 43.39
C MET A 319 -6.24 -38.95 43.57
N ARG A 320 -5.96 -39.45 44.78
CA ARG A 320 -6.24 -40.86 45.15
C ARG A 320 -7.72 -41.19 44.96
N PRO A 321 -8.06 -42.34 44.38
CA PRO A 321 -9.46 -42.76 44.22
C PRO A 321 -10.08 -43.11 45.58
N LYS A 322 -11.26 -42.56 45.87
CA LYS A 322 -12.12 -42.97 46.99
C LYS A 322 -12.75 -44.35 46.70
N PRO A 323 -12.90 -45.23 47.71
CA PRO A 323 -13.44 -46.57 47.52
C PRO A 323 -14.93 -46.53 47.19
N ARG A 324 -15.35 -47.44 46.31
CA ARG A 324 -16.73 -47.73 45.94
C ARG A 324 -17.44 -48.36 47.11
N ALA A 325 -18.60 -47.82 47.49
CA ALA A 325 -19.60 -48.52 48.28
C ALA A 325 -20.53 -49.29 47.31
N SER A 326 -20.62 -50.57 47.57
CA SER A 326 -21.55 -51.51 46.97
C SER A 326 -22.93 -51.29 47.57
N GLU A 327 -24.00 -51.53 46.78
CA GLU A 327 -25.22 -52.32 47.04
C GLU A 327 -26.38 -51.82 46.19
N GLN A 328 -26.83 -52.65 45.37
CA GLN A 328 -27.96 -53.56 45.34
C GLN A 328 -29.21 -53.00 44.67
N ALA A 329 -29.46 -53.62 43.57
CA ALA A 329 -30.69 -54.08 42.95
C ALA A 329 -32.06 -53.52 43.38
N ALA A 330 -32.83 -53.06 42.37
CA ALA A 330 -34.24 -53.46 42.24
C ALA A 330 -34.73 -53.31 40.78
N VAL A 331 -35.16 -54.42 40.30
CA VAL A 331 -35.89 -54.72 39.08
C VAL A 331 -37.23 -53.99 39.04
N ARG A 332 -37.61 -53.41 37.88
CA ARG A 332 -39.00 -53.53 37.32
C ARG A 332 -39.07 -52.89 35.93
N ALA A 333 -39.43 -53.72 34.95
CA ALA A 333 -40.03 -53.38 33.67
C ALA A 333 -41.54 -53.51 33.73
N PRO A 334 -42.31 -53.36 32.62
CA PRO A 334 -42.32 -52.35 31.55
C PRO A 334 -43.73 -51.72 31.39
N GLY A 335 -43.88 -50.69 30.61
CA GLY A 335 -45.20 -50.15 30.26
C GLY A 335 -45.20 -49.49 28.86
N ARG A 336 -45.95 -50.11 28.00
CA ARG A 336 -46.28 -49.87 26.61
C ARG A 336 -47.05 -48.58 26.38
N GLY A 337 -46.90 -48.06 25.13
CA GLY A 337 -47.94 -47.34 24.36
C GLY A 337 -47.63 -45.84 24.23
N GLY A 338 -47.77 -45.25 23.12
CA GLY A 338 -48.45 -45.52 21.88
C GLY A 338 -48.15 -44.36 20.91
N TRP A 339 -48.17 -44.70 19.72
CA TRP A 339 -48.19 -43.93 18.50
C TRP A 339 -49.08 -42.66 18.53
N ILE A 340 -48.72 -41.60 17.78
CA ILE A 340 -49.55 -40.97 16.73
C ILE A 340 -48.69 -40.08 15.84
N GLN A 341 -48.69 -40.39 14.56
CA GLN A 341 -48.35 -39.58 13.41
C GLN A 341 -49.41 -38.50 13.16
N ARG A 342 -48.99 -37.39 12.51
CA ARG A 342 -49.62 -36.71 11.34
C ARG A 342 -48.84 -35.43 11.09
N ARG A 343 -48.18 -35.30 9.94
CA ARG A 343 -48.57 -34.97 8.56
C ARG A 343 -49.09 -33.55 8.38
N GLU A 344 -48.27 -32.85 7.58
CA GLU A 344 -48.63 -31.98 6.42
C GLU A 344 -49.56 -30.79 6.66
N LYS A 345 -49.23 -29.58 6.20
CA LYS A 345 -49.32 -29.05 4.80
C LYS A 345 -48.94 -27.58 4.80
N TRP A 346 -48.14 -27.21 3.85
CA TRP A 346 -48.33 -26.23 2.76
C TRP A 346 -49.15 -24.96 3.06
N LEU A 347 -48.50 -23.80 3.04
CA LEU A 347 -48.65 -22.74 2.01
C LEU A 347 -47.50 -21.73 2.17
#